data_ffa1b538a61c535c1642411f676cef03
#
_entry.id   ffa1b538a61c535c1642411f676cef03
#
_cell.length_a   1.000
_cell.length_b   1.000
_cell.length_c   1.000
_cell.angle_alpha   90.00
_cell.angle_beta   90.00
_cell.angle_gamma   90.00
#
_symmetry.space_group_name_H-M   'P 1'
#
loop_
_entity.id
_entity.type
_entity.pdbx_description
1 polymer ?
#
loop_
_entity_poly.entity_id
_entity_poly.type
_entity_poly.pdbx_seq_one_letter_code
_entity_poly.pdbx_strand_id
1 'polypeptide(L)'
;MPTATRPVRLTGWGMTEPTMAQVADPADADEVAGLVKDARNRGVIARGLGRSYNNAAQNGGRVVVRTTAMRDVLSFDPASGEVTCEAGVSLEQLMTGFLPAGWFVPVSPGTRQVTVGGAIASDVHGKNHHSAGSFARHVTSFDLLTADGAVRTVTPESEPELFWGTAGGMGLTGIILRATIRLKRVETSRILVDTVRTADIDETMAHLSASDANYDYTVAWTDCLATGGSLGRSVITSGNFATVGDLRYRDRGKPLAFSPSALVGAPPVFPSGLINARTVALLNEVWYRKAPRRRTGEIQTIGTFFHPLDGIRNWNRVYGPAGFRQYQYVVPFGSEDVVRRSLERISALRAPSFVTVLKRFGEGDPGMLSFPMPGWTLALDFPARTPWLSRLLAELDELVLGAGGRLYLAKDSRIPPEMMEPMYPRLADFRRLRAKVDPEGVFGSDLSRRLHL
;
A
#
# COMPACT_ATOMS: atom_id res chain seq x y z
N MET A 1 0.01 -34.96 6.35
CA MET A 1 0.89 -34.72 7.52
C MET A 1 0.69 -33.27 7.92
N PRO A 2 0.76 -32.89 9.21
CA PRO A 2 0.65 -31.48 9.57
C PRO A 2 1.75 -30.68 8.89
N THR A 3 1.41 -29.52 8.33
CA THR A 3 2.38 -28.62 7.68
C THR A 3 3.40 -28.15 8.70
N ALA A 4 4.67 -28.45 8.48
CA ALA A 4 5.73 -28.16 9.43
C ALA A 4 5.97 -26.66 9.56
N THR A 5 6.04 -26.16 10.79
CA THR A 5 6.49 -24.79 11.08
C THR A 5 7.99 -24.77 11.35
N ARG A 6 8.65 -23.65 11.00
CA ARG A 6 10.07 -23.40 11.31
C ARG A 6 10.29 -22.00 11.87
N PRO A 7 11.26 -21.83 12.79
CA PRO A 7 11.56 -20.51 13.31
C PRO A 7 12.21 -19.65 12.22
N VAL A 8 11.65 -18.47 11.99
CA VAL A 8 12.16 -17.49 11.01
C VAL A 8 12.16 -16.10 11.64
N ARG A 9 13.24 -15.35 11.42
CA ARG A 9 13.30 -13.95 11.77
C ARG A 9 12.57 -13.15 10.70
N LEU A 10 11.48 -12.49 11.07
CA LEU A 10 10.64 -11.68 10.20
C LEU A 10 10.78 -10.20 10.51
N THR A 11 10.65 -9.37 9.48
CA THR A 11 10.46 -7.92 9.57
C THR A 11 9.36 -7.49 8.62
N GLY A 12 8.81 -6.30 8.81
CA GLY A 12 8.10 -5.57 7.76
C GLY A 12 9.06 -5.06 6.68
N TRP A 13 8.52 -4.42 5.65
CA TRP A 13 9.33 -3.86 4.56
C TRP A 13 10.27 -2.74 5.02
N GLY A 14 9.91 -2.02 6.09
CA GLY A 14 10.76 -1.03 6.72
C GLY A 14 12.00 -1.59 7.43
N MET A 15 12.13 -2.90 7.56
CA MET A 15 13.22 -3.61 8.23
C MET A 15 13.39 -3.26 9.72
N THR A 16 12.40 -2.63 10.31
CA THR A 16 12.35 -2.33 11.76
C THR A 16 11.66 -3.45 12.53
N GLU A 17 11.85 -3.48 13.85
CA GLU A 17 11.11 -4.33 14.80
C GLU A 17 11.09 -5.83 14.41
N PRO A 18 12.25 -6.49 14.29
CA PRO A 18 12.30 -7.90 13.93
C PRO A 18 11.71 -8.78 15.02
N THR A 19 10.96 -9.82 14.62
CA THR A 19 10.43 -10.84 15.53
C THR A 19 10.78 -12.24 15.05
N MET A 20 10.95 -13.18 15.98
CA MET A 20 11.05 -14.62 15.67
C MET A 20 9.64 -15.20 15.67
N ALA A 21 9.24 -15.82 14.58
CA ALA A 21 7.94 -16.48 14.44
C ALA A 21 8.08 -17.91 13.92
N GLN A 22 7.08 -18.75 14.20
CA GLN A 22 6.95 -20.08 13.61
C GLN A 22 6.26 -19.93 12.25
N VAL A 23 7.00 -20.07 11.17
CA VAL A 23 6.50 -19.84 9.81
C VAL A 23 6.17 -21.16 9.14
N ALA A 24 4.97 -21.24 8.57
CA ALA A 24 4.51 -22.31 7.70
C ALA A 24 4.31 -21.79 6.27
N ASP A 25 4.52 -22.65 5.29
CA ASP A 25 4.36 -22.41 3.86
C ASP A 25 3.35 -23.43 3.29
N PRO A 26 2.03 -23.29 3.58
CA PRO A 26 1.02 -24.23 3.12
C PRO A 26 0.89 -24.21 1.59
N ALA A 27 0.64 -25.38 1.01
CA ALA A 27 0.42 -25.53 -0.43
C ALA A 27 -1.07 -25.35 -0.83
N ASP A 28 -2.01 -25.57 0.10
CA ASP A 28 -3.44 -25.54 -0.15
C ASP A 28 -4.25 -25.06 1.07
N ALA A 29 -5.57 -24.95 0.86
CA ALA A 29 -6.53 -24.50 1.87
C ALA A 29 -6.66 -25.46 3.07
N ASP A 30 -6.53 -26.77 2.85
CA ASP A 30 -6.67 -27.78 3.91
C ASP A 30 -5.50 -27.70 4.89
N GLU A 31 -4.29 -27.48 4.36
CA GLU A 31 -3.10 -27.22 5.18
C GLU A 31 -3.24 -25.92 5.99
N VAL A 32 -3.81 -24.86 5.40
CA VAL A 32 -4.10 -23.61 6.14
C VAL A 32 -5.10 -23.87 7.26
N ALA A 33 -6.18 -24.61 7.00
CA ALA A 33 -7.19 -24.96 8.01
C ALA A 33 -6.59 -25.78 9.15
N GLY A 34 -5.71 -26.74 8.84
CA GLY A 34 -4.96 -27.51 9.84
C GLY A 34 -4.10 -26.61 10.73
N LEU A 35 -3.36 -25.66 10.12
CA LEU A 35 -2.52 -24.69 10.86
C LEU A 35 -3.34 -23.78 11.77
N VAL A 36 -4.50 -23.29 11.33
CA VAL A 36 -5.40 -22.46 12.15
C VAL A 36 -5.92 -23.25 13.35
N LYS A 37 -6.34 -24.50 13.12
CA LYS A 37 -6.81 -25.41 14.19
C LYS A 37 -5.71 -25.67 15.24
N ASP A 38 -4.49 -25.97 14.78
CA ASP A 38 -3.35 -26.28 15.66
C ASP A 38 -2.83 -25.04 16.41
N ALA A 39 -3.06 -23.84 15.86
CA ALA A 39 -2.61 -22.58 16.42
C ALA A 39 -3.62 -21.90 17.37
N ARG A 40 -4.81 -22.47 17.63
CA ARG A 40 -5.87 -21.84 18.43
C ARG A 40 -5.37 -21.24 19.74
N ASN A 41 -4.52 -21.95 20.48
CA ASN A 41 -3.96 -21.49 21.74
C ASN A 41 -2.68 -20.63 21.60
N ARG A 42 -2.13 -20.47 20.39
CA ARG A 42 -0.86 -19.77 20.14
C ARG A 42 -1.04 -18.51 19.32
N GLY A 43 -2.10 -18.41 18.57
CA GLY A 43 -2.39 -17.32 17.65
C GLY A 43 -1.70 -17.46 16.30
N VAL A 44 -2.39 -17.03 15.25
CA VAL A 44 -1.95 -17.13 13.85
C VAL A 44 -2.22 -15.84 13.07
N ILE A 45 -1.39 -15.54 12.09
CA ILE A 45 -1.62 -14.46 11.12
C ILE A 45 -1.16 -14.88 9.73
N ALA A 46 -1.91 -14.45 8.71
CA ALA A 46 -1.50 -14.61 7.32
C ALA A 46 -0.43 -13.61 6.91
N ARG A 47 0.49 -14.02 6.03
CA ARG A 47 1.51 -13.17 5.42
C ARG A 47 1.65 -13.45 3.93
N GLY A 48 1.42 -12.45 3.10
CA GLY A 48 1.77 -12.46 1.69
C GLY A 48 3.25 -12.16 1.46
N LEU A 49 3.56 -11.30 0.50
CA LEU A 49 4.94 -10.89 0.15
C LEU A 49 5.63 -9.96 1.17
N GLY A 50 4.98 -9.67 2.33
CA GLY A 50 5.57 -8.90 3.42
C GLY A 50 5.83 -7.43 3.08
N ARG A 51 4.90 -6.78 2.38
CA ARG A 51 5.03 -5.39 1.92
C ARG A 51 4.43 -4.36 2.88
N SER A 52 3.75 -4.76 3.95
CA SER A 52 3.50 -3.85 5.07
C SER A 52 4.83 -3.40 5.65
N TYR A 53 4.94 -2.11 5.99
CA TYR A 53 6.23 -1.53 6.43
C TYR A 53 6.56 -1.87 7.87
N ASN A 54 5.55 -2.29 8.62
CA ASN A 54 5.56 -2.58 10.05
C ASN A 54 5.33 -4.07 10.36
N ASN A 55 4.88 -4.33 11.57
CA ASN A 55 4.66 -5.65 12.15
C ASN A 55 3.23 -6.21 11.96
N ALA A 56 2.44 -5.68 11.01
CA ALA A 56 1.08 -6.15 10.73
C ALA A 56 0.98 -7.63 10.34
N ALA A 57 1.99 -8.15 9.65
CA ALA A 57 2.08 -9.56 9.25
C ALA A 57 3.26 -10.27 9.93
N GLN A 58 3.49 -9.95 11.21
CA GLN A 58 4.44 -10.59 12.12
C GLN A 58 3.70 -11.09 13.36
N ASN A 59 4.21 -12.15 13.99
CA ASN A 59 3.57 -12.76 15.15
C ASN A 59 4.64 -13.38 16.04
N GLY A 60 5.26 -12.58 16.88
CA GLY A 60 6.39 -12.94 17.73
C GLY A 60 6.09 -14.16 18.61
N GLY A 61 6.91 -15.21 18.52
CA GLY A 61 6.75 -16.47 19.23
C GLY A 61 5.59 -17.35 18.76
N ARG A 62 4.80 -16.92 17.76
CA ARG A 62 3.54 -17.52 17.32
C ARG A 62 3.59 -17.92 15.84
N VAL A 63 2.45 -18.35 15.28
CA VAL A 63 2.39 -18.88 13.91
C VAL A 63 2.18 -17.75 12.89
N VAL A 64 2.94 -17.82 11.79
CA VAL A 64 2.74 -17.01 10.59
C VAL A 64 2.55 -17.94 9.40
N VAL A 65 1.41 -17.84 8.74
CA VAL A 65 1.06 -18.60 7.54
C VAL A 65 1.42 -17.78 6.31
N ARG A 66 2.46 -18.18 5.58
CA ARG A 66 2.79 -17.55 4.30
C ARG A 66 1.97 -18.13 3.18
N THR A 67 1.10 -17.32 2.60
CA THR A 67 0.18 -17.74 1.53
C THR A 67 0.82 -17.71 0.14
N THR A 68 2.10 -17.40 0.02
CA THR A 68 2.78 -17.18 -1.28
C THR A 68 2.99 -18.44 -2.12
N ALA A 69 2.79 -19.64 -1.56
CA ALA A 69 2.76 -20.89 -2.31
C ALA A 69 1.41 -21.10 -3.02
N MET A 70 0.32 -20.59 -2.43
CA MET A 70 -1.05 -20.61 -2.97
C MET A 70 -1.20 -19.46 -3.98
N ARG A 71 -0.82 -19.67 -5.23
CA ARG A 71 -0.69 -18.62 -6.24
C ARG A 71 -1.26 -18.97 -7.62
N ASP A 72 -2.26 -19.82 -7.65
CA ASP A 72 -2.90 -20.24 -8.89
C ASP A 72 -4.02 -19.29 -9.28
N VAL A 73 -4.15 -19.05 -10.58
CA VAL A 73 -5.33 -18.44 -11.19
C VAL A 73 -6.31 -19.56 -11.50
N LEU A 74 -7.49 -19.49 -10.88
CA LEU A 74 -8.47 -20.57 -10.92
C LEU A 74 -9.45 -20.43 -12.09
N SER A 75 -9.85 -19.18 -12.39
CA SER A 75 -10.74 -18.91 -13.52
C SER A 75 -10.57 -17.46 -14.00
N PHE A 76 -10.94 -17.22 -15.24
CA PHE A 76 -11.01 -15.88 -15.83
C PHE A 76 -12.14 -15.81 -16.85
N ASP A 77 -12.99 -14.82 -16.70
CA ASP A 77 -14.02 -14.50 -17.69
C ASP A 77 -13.56 -13.30 -18.55
N PRO A 78 -13.23 -13.50 -19.83
CA PRO A 78 -12.78 -12.44 -20.71
C PRO A 78 -13.89 -11.45 -21.10
N ALA A 79 -15.17 -11.76 -20.85
CA ALA A 79 -16.27 -10.86 -21.15
C ALA A 79 -16.46 -9.81 -20.06
N SER A 80 -16.45 -10.21 -18.80
CA SER A 80 -16.62 -9.32 -17.63
C SER A 80 -15.29 -8.78 -17.09
N GLY A 81 -14.17 -9.47 -17.35
CA GLY A 81 -12.87 -9.20 -16.76
C GLY A 81 -12.75 -9.69 -15.32
N GLU A 82 -13.64 -10.58 -14.88
CA GLU A 82 -13.55 -11.19 -13.57
C GLU A 82 -12.50 -12.31 -13.56
N VAL A 83 -11.60 -12.24 -12.58
CA VAL A 83 -10.60 -13.27 -12.32
C VAL A 83 -10.75 -13.80 -10.90
N THR A 84 -10.82 -15.12 -10.76
CA THR A 84 -10.75 -15.82 -9.48
C THR A 84 -9.36 -16.39 -9.31
N CYS A 85 -8.70 -16.07 -8.21
CA CYS A 85 -7.35 -16.54 -7.94
C CYS A 85 -7.14 -16.80 -6.44
N GLU A 86 -6.12 -17.58 -6.12
CA GLU A 86 -5.66 -17.76 -4.75
C GLU A 86 -5.09 -16.48 -4.16
N ALA A 87 -5.20 -16.32 -2.84
CA ALA A 87 -4.82 -15.11 -2.13
C ALA A 87 -3.32 -14.77 -2.20
N GLY A 88 -2.47 -15.74 -2.49
CA GLY A 88 -1.02 -15.56 -2.68
C GLY A 88 -0.61 -15.08 -4.07
N VAL A 89 -1.52 -15.01 -5.04
CA VAL A 89 -1.25 -14.42 -6.36
C VAL A 89 -0.85 -12.96 -6.19
N SER A 90 0.23 -12.55 -6.83
CA SER A 90 0.70 -11.16 -6.80
C SER A 90 0.05 -10.31 -7.88
N LEU A 91 -0.02 -8.98 -7.66
CA LEU A 91 -0.48 -8.06 -8.71
C LEU A 91 0.45 -8.12 -9.94
N GLU A 92 1.74 -8.42 -9.77
CA GLU A 92 2.65 -8.65 -10.90
C GLU A 92 2.22 -9.84 -11.76
N GLN A 93 1.82 -10.96 -11.13
CA GLN A 93 1.32 -12.13 -11.85
C GLN A 93 0.02 -11.82 -12.59
N LEU A 94 -0.94 -11.10 -11.97
CA LEU A 94 -2.15 -10.65 -12.64
C LEU A 94 -1.86 -9.74 -13.83
N MET A 95 -0.98 -8.73 -13.65
CA MET A 95 -0.58 -7.85 -14.74
C MET A 95 0.08 -8.63 -15.88
N THR A 96 0.98 -9.56 -15.58
CA THR A 96 1.70 -10.36 -16.57
C THR A 96 0.78 -11.29 -17.33
N GLY A 97 -0.17 -11.92 -16.63
CA GLY A 97 -1.11 -12.87 -17.24
C GLY A 97 -2.21 -12.21 -18.08
N PHE A 98 -2.72 -11.06 -17.63
CA PHE A 98 -3.95 -10.50 -18.22
C PHE A 98 -3.75 -9.24 -19.07
N LEU A 99 -2.64 -8.50 -18.94
CA LEU A 99 -2.35 -7.39 -19.86
C LEU A 99 -2.31 -7.79 -21.34
N PRO A 100 -1.72 -8.94 -21.73
CA PRO A 100 -1.78 -9.39 -23.11
C PRO A 100 -3.20 -9.60 -23.66
N ALA A 101 -4.19 -9.84 -22.78
CA ALA A 101 -5.61 -9.95 -23.11
C ALA A 101 -6.36 -8.61 -22.97
N GLY A 102 -5.68 -7.50 -22.68
CA GLY A 102 -6.28 -6.17 -22.56
C GLY A 102 -6.91 -5.89 -21.21
N TRP A 103 -6.43 -6.54 -20.13
CA TRP A 103 -6.94 -6.35 -18.79
C TRP A 103 -5.83 -5.95 -17.81
N PHE A 104 -6.12 -5.00 -16.94
CA PHE A 104 -5.19 -4.48 -15.92
C PHE A 104 -5.82 -4.51 -14.53
N VAL A 105 -5.00 -4.59 -13.49
CA VAL A 105 -5.50 -4.49 -12.11
C VAL A 105 -6.16 -3.13 -11.87
N PRO A 106 -7.33 -3.08 -11.24
CA PRO A 106 -8.11 -1.85 -11.11
C PRO A 106 -7.41 -0.80 -10.23
N VAL A 107 -6.73 -1.26 -9.19
CA VAL A 107 -5.96 -0.43 -8.25
C VAL A 107 -4.58 -1.05 -8.06
N SER A 108 -3.52 -0.24 -8.16
CA SER A 108 -2.15 -0.66 -7.91
C SER A 108 -1.46 0.30 -6.95
N PRO A 109 -0.92 -0.18 -5.83
CA PRO A 109 -0.08 0.64 -4.96
C PRO A 109 1.27 0.96 -5.62
N GLY A 110 2.18 1.63 -4.93
CA GLY A 110 3.51 2.00 -5.45
C GLY A 110 4.43 0.82 -5.78
N THR A 111 4.00 -0.41 -5.56
CA THR A 111 4.68 -1.66 -5.94
C THR A 111 3.67 -2.69 -6.44
N ARG A 112 4.04 -3.47 -7.46
CA ARG A 112 3.26 -4.61 -7.93
C ARG A 112 3.52 -5.89 -7.13
N GLN A 113 4.50 -5.84 -6.21
CA GLN A 113 4.94 -6.95 -5.37
C GLN A 113 4.08 -7.09 -4.10
N VAL A 114 2.77 -7.10 -4.24
CA VAL A 114 1.79 -7.39 -3.18
C VAL A 114 0.89 -8.52 -3.61
N THR A 115 0.46 -9.36 -2.66
CA THR A 115 -0.49 -10.45 -2.94
C THR A 115 -1.93 -9.93 -2.91
N VAL A 116 -2.84 -10.61 -3.59
CA VAL A 116 -4.27 -10.30 -3.60
C VAL A 116 -4.84 -10.29 -2.18
N GLY A 117 -4.59 -11.33 -1.38
CA GLY A 117 -5.05 -11.36 0.02
C GLY A 117 -4.49 -10.21 0.86
N GLY A 118 -3.20 -9.85 0.64
CA GLY A 118 -2.59 -8.70 1.30
C GLY A 118 -3.16 -7.36 0.82
N ALA A 119 -3.53 -7.25 -0.45
CA ALA A 119 -4.15 -6.05 -1.01
C ALA A 119 -5.55 -5.81 -0.42
N ILE A 120 -6.35 -6.88 -0.24
CA ILE A 120 -7.65 -6.80 0.42
C ILE A 120 -7.50 -6.50 1.91
N ALA A 121 -6.67 -7.27 2.62
CA ALA A 121 -6.49 -7.12 4.07
C ALA A 121 -5.96 -5.75 4.50
N SER A 122 -5.22 -5.06 3.64
CA SER A 122 -4.72 -3.71 3.89
C SER A 122 -5.52 -2.63 3.16
N ASP A 123 -6.55 -2.99 2.44
CA ASP A 123 -7.36 -2.14 1.57
C ASP A 123 -6.49 -1.15 0.80
N VAL A 124 -5.59 -1.70 -0.05
CA VAL A 124 -4.56 -0.89 -0.71
C VAL A 124 -5.17 0.13 -1.66
N HIS A 125 -4.54 1.27 -1.74
CA HIS A 125 -4.92 2.39 -2.60
C HIS A 125 -3.83 2.71 -3.63
N GLY A 126 -4.23 3.27 -4.76
CA GLY A 126 -3.36 3.66 -5.87
C GLY A 126 -3.27 5.17 -6.08
N LYS A 127 -2.77 5.53 -7.27
CA LYS A 127 -2.78 6.91 -7.78
C LYS A 127 -4.17 7.35 -8.26
N ASN A 128 -5.09 6.41 -8.38
CA ASN A 128 -6.45 6.60 -8.87
C ASN A 128 -7.52 6.53 -7.77
N HIS A 129 -7.14 6.75 -6.52
CA HIS A 129 -8.12 6.62 -5.44
C HIS A 129 -9.27 7.64 -5.57
N HIS A 130 -9.00 8.84 -6.06
CA HIS A 130 -10.02 9.87 -6.28
C HIS A 130 -11.09 9.46 -7.29
N SER A 131 -10.79 8.55 -8.22
CA SER A 131 -11.69 8.08 -9.27
C SER A 131 -12.17 6.64 -9.07
N ALA A 132 -11.31 5.73 -8.59
CA ALA A 132 -11.57 4.30 -8.52
C ALA A 132 -11.71 3.74 -7.09
N GLY A 133 -11.40 4.53 -6.04
CA GLY A 133 -11.39 4.05 -4.66
C GLY A 133 -10.24 3.11 -4.35
N SER A 134 -10.41 2.28 -3.33
CA SER A 134 -9.43 1.29 -2.90
C SER A 134 -9.63 -0.07 -3.59
N PHE A 135 -8.71 -0.99 -3.34
CA PHE A 135 -8.70 -2.31 -3.98
C PHE A 135 -9.96 -3.14 -3.68
N ALA A 136 -10.45 -3.10 -2.44
CA ALA A 136 -11.62 -3.88 -2.02
C ALA A 136 -12.90 -3.52 -2.79
N ARG A 137 -13.03 -2.32 -3.32
CA ARG A 137 -14.15 -1.88 -4.15
C ARG A 137 -14.30 -2.68 -5.45
N HIS A 138 -13.23 -3.33 -5.88
CA HIS A 138 -13.17 -4.14 -7.11
C HIS A 138 -13.15 -5.65 -6.83
N VAL A 139 -13.33 -6.05 -5.57
CA VAL A 139 -13.45 -7.45 -5.16
C VAL A 139 -14.92 -7.80 -5.10
N THR A 140 -15.34 -8.84 -5.85
CA THR A 140 -16.72 -9.28 -5.90
C THR A 140 -17.01 -10.36 -4.86
N SER A 141 -16.00 -11.18 -4.51
CA SER A 141 -16.09 -12.16 -3.44
C SER A 141 -14.70 -12.57 -2.94
N PHE A 142 -14.65 -13.16 -1.77
CA PHE A 142 -13.51 -13.95 -1.32
C PHE A 142 -13.94 -15.10 -0.42
N ASP A 143 -13.14 -16.17 -0.43
CA ASP A 143 -13.29 -17.28 0.52
C ASP A 143 -12.41 -17.00 1.73
N LEU A 144 -13.05 -16.90 2.90
CA LEU A 144 -12.43 -16.58 4.18
C LEU A 144 -12.47 -17.81 5.10
N LEU A 145 -11.30 -18.27 5.52
CA LEU A 145 -11.18 -19.25 6.59
C LEU A 145 -11.29 -18.53 7.93
N THR A 146 -12.36 -18.80 8.68
CA THR A 146 -12.66 -18.22 9.98
C THR A 146 -12.09 -19.05 11.14
N ALA A 147 -12.13 -18.52 12.37
CA ALA A 147 -11.52 -19.15 13.55
C ALA A 147 -12.14 -20.48 13.95
N ASP A 148 -13.41 -20.71 13.61
CA ASP A 148 -14.10 -21.97 13.78
C ASP A 148 -13.64 -23.08 12.83
N GLY A 149 -12.80 -22.74 11.85
CA GLY A 149 -12.30 -23.64 10.81
C GLY A 149 -13.20 -23.75 9.58
N ALA A 150 -14.29 -22.98 9.53
CA ALA A 150 -15.18 -22.93 8.38
C ALA A 150 -14.61 -22.03 7.28
N VAL A 151 -14.80 -22.41 6.03
CA VAL A 151 -14.56 -21.55 4.88
C VAL A 151 -15.89 -20.93 4.46
N ARG A 152 -15.93 -19.60 4.43
CA ARG A 152 -17.12 -18.81 4.05
C ARG A 152 -16.84 -18.05 2.77
N THR A 153 -17.71 -18.17 1.79
CA THR A 153 -17.70 -17.30 0.61
C THR A 153 -18.43 -16.01 0.96
N VAL A 154 -17.67 -14.93 1.04
CA VAL A 154 -18.12 -13.61 1.51
C VAL A 154 -18.21 -12.65 0.35
N THR A 155 -19.38 -11.99 0.18
CA THR A 155 -19.58 -10.92 -0.80
C THR A 155 -20.07 -9.64 -0.13
N PRO A 156 -19.98 -8.48 -0.78
CA PRO A 156 -20.53 -7.23 -0.26
C PRO A 156 -22.05 -7.29 0.00
N GLU A 157 -22.77 -8.16 -0.71
CA GLU A 157 -24.23 -8.32 -0.63
C GLU A 157 -24.65 -9.37 0.41
N SER A 158 -23.96 -10.51 0.48
CA SER A 158 -24.35 -11.64 1.33
C SER A 158 -23.95 -11.44 2.79
N GLU A 159 -22.73 -10.97 3.03
CA GLU A 159 -22.16 -10.73 4.37
C GLU A 159 -21.44 -9.40 4.43
N PRO A 160 -22.14 -8.25 4.26
CA PRO A 160 -21.50 -6.92 4.13
C PRO A 160 -20.64 -6.55 5.33
N GLU A 161 -21.07 -6.89 6.55
CA GLU A 161 -20.31 -6.62 7.76
C GLU A 161 -18.97 -7.36 7.77
N LEU A 162 -18.97 -8.64 7.42
CA LEU A 162 -17.75 -9.45 7.36
C LEU A 162 -16.86 -9.05 6.18
N PHE A 163 -17.46 -8.76 5.02
CA PHE A 163 -16.71 -8.30 3.84
C PHE A 163 -15.93 -7.02 4.15
N TRP A 164 -16.63 -5.98 4.60
CA TRP A 164 -16.02 -4.67 4.89
C TRP A 164 -15.22 -4.64 6.18
N GLY A 165 -15.44 -5.57 7.09
CA GLY A 165 -14.57 -5.77 8.25
C GLY A 165 -13.26 -6.49 7.91
N THR A 166 -13.28 -7.34 6.88
CA THR A 166 -12.07 -8.03 6.37
C THR A 166 -11.23 -7.12 5.47
N ALA A 167 -11.89 -6.31 4.62
CA ALA A 167 -11.24 -5.28 3.82
C ALA A 167 -10.63 -4.20 4.73
N GLY A 168 -9.30 -4.09 4.71
CA GLY A 168 -8.55 -3.21 5.64
C GLY A 168 -8.41 -3.76 7.06
N GLY A 169 -8.99 -4.92 7.39
CA GLY A 169 -8.99 -5.53 8.73
C GLY A 169 -7.69 -6.19 9.15
N MET A 170 -6.60 -5.97 8.42
CA MET A 170 -5.23 -6.44 8.72
C MET A 170 -5.11 -7.96 8.93
N GLY A 171 -6.05 -8.76 8.38
CA GLY A 171 -6.05 -10.22 8.52
C GLY A 171 -6.56 -10.72 9.88
N LEU A 172 -7.30 -9.90 10.62
CA LEU A 172 -7.75 -10.22 11.98
C LEU A 172 -9.16 -10.85 12.05
N THR A 173 -9.84 -10.96 10.91
CA THR A 173 -11.16 -11.62 10.78
C THR A 173 -11.07 -13.05 10.24
N GLY A 174 -9.90 -13.40 9.70
CA GLY A 174 -9.67 -14.70 9.07
C GLY A 174 -8.53 -14.67 8.05
N ILE A 175 -8.29 -15.81 7.42
CA ILE A 175 -7.33 -15.96 6.33
C ILE A 175 -8.08 -16.04 5.00
N ILE A 176 -7.83 -15.08 4.11
CA ILE A 176 -8.36 -15.11 2.74
C ILE A 176 -7.61 -16.22 1.99
N LEU A 177 -8.35 -17.19 1.44
CA LEU A 177 -7.82 -18.32 0.68
C LEU A 177 -7.79 -18.02 -0.82
N ARG A 178 -8.88 -17.47 -1.34
CA ARG A 178 -9.04 -17.05 -2.74
C ARG A 178 -9.93 -15.82 -2.84
N ALA A 179 -9.86 -15.10 -3.94
CA ALA A 179 -10.72 -13.95 -4.20
C ALA A 179 -11.07 -13.83 -5.68
N THR A 180 -12.25 -13.27 -5.96
CA THR A 180 -12.70 -12.86 -7.30
C THR A 180 -12.62 -11.36 -7.41
N ILE A 181 -11.95 -10.87 -8.46
CA ILE A 181 -11.63 -9.46 -8.68
C ILE A 181 -12.05 -9.07 -10.08
N ARG A 182 -12.67 -7.91 -10.23
CA ARG A 182 -12.99 -7.32 -11.54
C ARG A 182 -11.82 -6.47 -12.02
N LEU A 183 -11.18 -6.89 -13.12
CA LEU A 183 -10.09 -6.18 -13.77
C LEU A 183 -10.61 -4.98 -14.59
N LYS A 184 -9.73 -4.02 -14.87
CA LYS A 184 -10.00 -2.85 -15.73
C LYS A 184 -9.64 -3.17 -17.18
N ARG A 185 -10.56 -2.94 -18.12
CA ARG A 185 -10.27 -3.03 -19.55
C ARG A 185 -9.31 -1.93 -19.99
N VAL A 186 -8.30 -2.27 -20.79
CA VAL A 186 -7.32 -1.34 -21.35
C VAL A 186 -6.98 -1.68 -22.79
N GLU A 187 -6.72 -0.68 -23.61
CA GLU A 187 -6.33 -0.86 -25.02
C GLU A 187 -4.83 -1.07 -25.17
N THR A 188 -4.04 -0.51 -24.25
CA THR A 188 -2.58 -0.56 -24.34
C THR A 188 -1.94 -0.77 -22.97
N SER A 189 -0.68 -1.19 -22.96
CA SER A 189 0.18 -1.23 -21.76
C SER A 189 0.96 0.08 -21.56
N ARG A 190 0.43 1.19 -22.00
CA ARG A 190 1.06 2.50 -21.95
C ARG A 190 0.16 3.52 -21.27
N ILE A 191 0.79 4.50 -20.65
CA ILE A 191 0.12 5.64 -20.01
C ILE A 191 0.47 6.90 -20.79
N LEU A 192 -0.54 7.66 -21.13
CA LEU A 192 -0.39 9.03 -21.65
C LEU A 192 -0.28 9.96 -20.46
N VAL A 193 0.87 10.58 -20.29
CA VAL A 193 1.27 11.29 -19.05
C VAL A 193 1.52 12.75 -19.32
N ASP A 194 0.96 13.58 -18.46
CA ASP A 194 1.31 14.99 -18.32
C ASP A 194 2.16 15.19 -17.08
N THR A 195 3.22 15.97 -17.21
CA THR A 195 4.14 16.31 -16.12
C THR A 195 4.15 17.82 -15.94
N VAL A 196 3.98 18.27 -14.70
CA VAL A 196 4.07 19.69 -14.32
C VAL A 196 4.96 19.85 -13.11
N ARG A 197 5.81 20.86 -13.13
CA ARG A 197 6.65 21.26 -12.00
C ARG A 197 6.03 22.49 -11.34
N THR A 198 5.70 22.39 -10.06
CA THR A 198 5.10 23.45 -9.24
C THR A 198 6.12 24.08 -8.32
N ALA A 199 5.98 25.37 -8.03
CA ALA A 199 6.95 26.15 -7.28
C ALA A 199 6.85 25.96 -5.77
N ASP A 200 5.65 25.65 -5.26
CA ASP A 200 5.36 25.50 -3.84
C ASP A 200 4.16 24.56 -3.59
N ILE A 201 3.79 24.41 -2.31
CA ILE A 201 2.72 23.50 -1.90
C ILE A 201 1.34 24.01 -2.34
N ASP A 202 1.10 25.31 -2.41
CA ASP A 202 -0.20 25.87 -2.78
C ASP A 202 -0.47 25.64 -4.26
N GLU A 203 0.51 25.90 -5.12
CA GLU A 203 0.44 25.58 -6.55
C GLU A 203 0.27 24.07 -6.75
N THR A 204 0.98 23.24 -5.94
CA THR A 204 0.85 21.78 -5.99
C THR A 204 -0.58 21.32 -5.69
N MET A 205 -1.17 21.80 -4.60
CA MET A 205 -2.52 21.43 -4.20
C MET A 205 -3.57 21.93 -5.18
N ALA A 206 -3.44 23.17 -5.64
CA ALA A 206 -4.34 23.73 -6.65
C ALA A 206 -4.30 22.90 -7.96
N HIS A 207 -3.11 22.53 -8.41
CA HIS A 207 -2.95 21.73 -9.63
C HIS A 207 -3.52 20.32 -9.47
N LEU A 208 -3.26 19.62 -8.36
CA LEU A 208 -3.83 18.31 -8.09
C LEU A 208 -5.36 18.35 -8.05
N SER A 209 -5.94 19.39 -7.41
CA SER A 209 -7.39 19.58 -7.36
C SER A 209 -8.01 19.78 -8.74
N ALA A 210 -7.36 20.56 -9.60
CA ALA A 210 -7.83 20.78 -10.97
C ALA A 210 -7.66 19.56 -11.87
N SER A 211 -6.77 18.65 -11.52
CA SER A 211 -6.45 17.46 -12.34
C SER A 211 -7.44 16.31 -12.16
N ASP A 212 -8.13 16.23 -11.04
CA ASP A 212 -8.98 15.06 -10.68
C ASP A 212 -10.11 14.77 -11.69
N ALA A 213 -10.67 15.80 -12.31
CA ALA A 213 -11.72 15.62 -13.30
C ALA A 213 -11.23 15.09 -14.67
N ASN A 214 -9.93 15.20 -14.94
CA ASN A 214 -9.37 14.94 -16.26
C ASN A 214 -8.49 13.69 -16.33
N TYR A 215 -8.00 13.21 -15.18
CA TYR A 215 -7.06 12.11 -15.12
C TYR A 215 -7.50 11.05 -14.12
N ASP A 216 -7.46 9.79 -14.56
CA ASP A 216 -7.67 8.64 -13.68
C ASP A 216 -6.59 8.53 -12.60
N TYR A 217 -5.36 8.94 -12.91
CA TYR A 217 -4.18 8.73 -12.06
C TYR A 217 -3.43 10.03 -11.84
N THR A 218 -3.30 10.45 -10.59
CA THR A 218 -2.56 11.67 -10.20
C THR A 218 -1.63 11.40 -9.02
N VAL A 219 -0.45 12.01 -9.03
CA VAL A 219 0.50 11.94 -7.92
C VAL A 219 1.50 13.09 -8.00
N ALA A 220 1.84 13.68 -6.86
CA ALA A 220 2.96 14.61 -6.74
C ALA A 220 4.12 13.95 -5.98
N TRP A 221 5.31 13.97 -6.57
CA TRP A 221 6.53 13.90 -5.82
C TRP A 221 6.82 15.29 -5.23
N THR A 222 7.09 15.38 -3.94
CA THR A 222 7.22 16.65 -3.21
C THR A 222 8.59 16.76 -2.55
N ASP A 223 9.25 17.91 -2.67
CA ASP A 223 10.49 18.18 -1.97
C ASP A 223 10.20 18.59 -0.52
N CYS A 224 10.39 17.65 0.41
CA CYS A 224 10.15 17.86 1.84
C CYS A 224 11.24 18.69 2.54
N LEU A 225 12.37 19.01 1.86
CA LEU A 225 13.46 19.78 2.44
C LEU A 225 13.51 21.23 1.93
N ALA A 226 12.72 21.57 0.91
CA ALA A 226 12.58 22.94 0.45
C ALA A 226 11.93 23.83 1.52
N THR A 227 12.33 25.11 1.58
CA THR A 227 11.90 26.08 2.60
C THR A 227 11.44 27.39 1.99
N GLY A 228 10.81 28.25 2.79
CA GLY A 228 10.38 29.57 2.35
C GLY A 228 9.39 29.53 1.19
N GLY A 229 9.57 30.38 0.20
CA GLY A 229 8.72 30.43 -0.99
C GLY A 229 8.75 29.20 -1.91
N SER A 230 9.61 28.23 -1.59
CA SER A 230 9.67 26.95 -2.34
C SER A 230 9.18 25.75 -1.50
N LEU A 231 8.62 25.99 -0.32
CA LEU A 231 8.11 24.93 0.57
C LEU A 231 7.16 23.99 -0.18
N GLY A 232 7.47 22.70 -0.22
CA GLY A 232 6.62 21.71 -0.87
C GLY A 232 6.56 21.80 -2.40
N ARG A 233 7.56 22.46 -3.05
CA ARG A 233 7.70 22.41 -4.51
C ARG A 233 7.66 20.96 -5.00
N SER A 234 7.02 20.70 -6.13
CA SER A 234 6.71 19.33 -6.53
C SER A 234 6.89 19.08 -8.02
N VAL A 235 6.91 17.81 -8.35
CA VAL A 235 6.74 17.30 -9.72
C VAL A 235 5.48 16.46 -9.74
N ILE A 236 4.45 16.96 -10.41
CA ILE A 236 3.16 16.28 -10.56
C ILE A 236 3.19 15.46 -11.85
N THR A 237 2.75 14.22 -11.78
CA THR A 237 2.47 13.39 -12.93
C THR A 237 1.01 12.97 -12.89
N SER A 238 0.29 13.27 -13.96
CA SER A 238 -1.12 12.91 -14.17
C SER A 238 -1.22 12.11 -15.45
N GLY A 239 -2.10 11.12 -15.53
CA GLY A 239 -2.17 10.30 -16.74
C GLY A 239 -3.39 9.40 -16.79
N ASN A 240 -3.67 8.94 -18.00
CA ASN A 240 -4.68 7.95 -18.37
C ASN A 240 -4.04 6.82 -19.17
N PHE A 241 -4.69 5.66 -19.25
CA PHE A 241 -4.24 4.66 -20.21
C PHE A 241 -4.30 5.24 -21.63
N ALA A 242 -3.21 5.09 -22.38
CA ALA A 242 -3.14 5.51 -23.78
C ALA A 242 -4.03 4.60 -24.64
N THR A 243 -4.70 5.19 -25.63
CA THR A 243 -5.37 4.44 -26.71
C THR A 243 -4.34 3.94 -27.71
N VAL A 244 -4.73 3.01 -28.62
CA VAL A 244 -3.86 2.58 -29.72
C VAL A 244 -3.52 3.77 -30.63
N GLY A 245 -4.43 4.74 -30.76
CA GLY A 245 -4.25 5.98 -31.55
C GLY A 245 -3.12 6.87 -31.03
N ASP A 246 -2.91 6.90 -29.71
CA ASP A 246 -1.88 7.71 -29.06
C ASP A 246 -0.46 7.14 -29.25
N LEU A 247 -0.35 5.85 -29.61
CA LEU A 247 0.94 5.19 -29.77
C LEU A 247 1.67 5.62 -31.03
N ARG A 248 3.00 5.66 -30.95
CA ARG A 248 3.84 5.78 -32.14
C ARG A 248 3.56 4.60 -33.07
N TYR A 249 3.61 4.83 -34.40
CA TYR A 249 3.29 3.82 -35.39
C TYR A 249 4.00 2.47 -35.16
N ARG A 250 5.28 2.48 -34.81
CA ARG A 250 6.07 1.27 -34.52
C ARG A 250 5.59 0.48 -33.29
N ASP A 251 4.91 1.11 -32.35
CA ASP A 251 4.46 0.51 -31.10
C ASP A 251 3.02 -0.05 -31.24
N ARG A 252 2.28 0.33 -32.28
CA ARG A 252 0.89 -0.10 -32.53
C ARG A 252 0.76 -1.59 -32.83
N GLY A 253 1.81 -2.23 -33.37
CA GLY A 253 1.82 -3.66 -33.65
C GLY A 253 1.82 -4.56 -32.39
N LYS A 254 2.20 -4.03 -31.24
CA LYS A 254 2.21 -4.76 -29.94
C LYS A 254 1.76 -3.84 -28.82
N PRO A 255 0.52 -3.32 -28.84
CA PRO A 255 0.06 -2.29 -27.90
C PRO A 255 0.01 -2.75 -26.46
N LEU A 256 -0.20 -4.03 -26.22
CA LEU A 256 -0.31 -4.66 -24.90
C LEU A 256 0.99 -5.31 -24.42
N ALA A 257 2.12 -5.07 -25.09
CA ALA A 257 3.40 -5.65 -24.69
C ALA A 257 3.80 -5.15 -23.29
N PHE A 258 4.00 -6.10 -22.37
CA PHE A 258 4.39 -5.85 -20.99
C PHE A 258 5.52 -6.78 -20.57
N SER A 259 6.58 -6.21 -20.03
CA SER A 259 7.70 -6.98 -19.48
C SER A 259 8.13 -6.34 -18.15
N PRO A 260 7.72 -6.92 -17.02
CA PRO A 260 8.06 -6.42 -15.70
C PRO A 260 9.47 -6.87 -15.31
N SER A 261 10.50 -6.19 -15.76
CA SER A 261 11.88 -6.48 -15.36
C SER A 261 12.36 -5.52 -14.28
N ALA A 262 13.03 -6.05 -13.23
CA ALA A 262 13.86 -5.24 -12.34
C ALA A 262 15.24 -5.10 -12.97
N LEU A 263 15.70 -3.85 -13.15
CA LEU A 263 16.96 -3.55 -13.83
C LEU A 263 18.18 -3.95 -12.97
N VAL A 264 18.11 -3.68 -11.66
CA VAL A 264 19.23 -3.88 -10.72
C VAL A 264 18.70 -4.34 -9.37
N GLY A 265 19.48 -5.12 -8.61
CA GLY A 265 19.20 -5.45 -7.20
C GLY A 265 20.03 -4.58 -6.26
N ALA A 266 19.42 -4.01 -5.21
CA ALA A 266 20.20 -3.38 -4.14
C ALA A 266 21.04 -4.45 -3.43
N PRO A 267 22.35 -4.22 -3.18
CA PRO A 267 23.21 -5.19 -2.54
C PRO A 267 22.70 -5.55 -1.14
N PRO A 268 23.02 -6.75 -0.63
CA PRO A 268 22.56 -7.19 0.70
C PRO A 268 23.11 -6.34 1.84
N VAL A 269 24.27 -5.74 1.66
CA VAL A 269 24.89 -4.82 2.61
C VAL A 269 24.98 -3.45 1.95
N PHE A 270 24.29 -2.47 2.54
CA PHE A 270 24.31 -1.08 2.10
C PHE A 270 24.77 -0.21 3.26
N PRO A 271 25.71 0.75 3.05
CA PRO A 271 26.23 1.58 4.12
C PRO A 271 25.11 2.41 4.77
N SER A 272 25.10 2.47 6.11
CA SER A 272 24.22 3.39 6.83
C SER A 272 24.61 4.84 6.59
N GLY A 273 23.62 5.76 6.59
CA GLY A 273 23.87 7.20 6.52
C GLY A 273 23.96 7.79 5.11
N LEU A 274 23.79 6.99 4.04
CA LEU A 274 23.69 7.52 2.68
C LEU A 274 22.41 8.34 2.48
N ILE A 275 21.30 7.94 3.13
CA ILE A 275 20.09 8.76 3.17
C ILE A 275 20.21 9.75 4.32
N ASN A 276 20.63 10.96 4.02
CA ASN A 276 20.77 12.05 4.96
C ASN A 276 20.32 13.38 4.33
N ALA A 277 20.22 14.45 5.13
CA ALA A 277 19.69 15.73 4.67
C ALA A 277 20.46 16.33 3.46
N ARG A 278 21.77 16.12 3.38
CA ARG A 278 22.59 16.68 2.28
C ARG A 278 22.37 15.89 0.99
N THR A 279 22.44 14.56 1.07
CA THR A 279 22.26 13.69 -0.11
C THR A 279 20.84 13.78 -0.64
N VAL A 280 19.83 13.80 0.23
CA VAL A 280 18.42 13.92 -0.17
C VAL A 280 18.17 15.32 -0.77
N ALA A 281 18.69 16.40 -0.18
CA ALA A 281 18.54 17.74 -0.75
C ALA A 281 19.15 17.85 -2.16
N LEU A 282 20.34 17.26 -2.36
CA LEU A 282 20.97 17.23 -3.69
C LEU A 282 20.14 16.41 -4.69
N LEU A 283 19.66 15.24 -4.29
CA LEU A 283 18.80 14.39 -5.13
C LEU A 283 17.49 15.09 -5.48
N ASN A 284 16.86 15.77 -4.50
CA ASN A 284 15.64 16.53 -4.71
C ASN A 284 15.85 17.68 -5.70
N GLU A 285 16.96 18.41 -5.58
CA GLU A 285 17.29 19.50 -6.49
C GLU A 285 17.51 18.99 -7.92
N VAL A 286 18.29 17.91 -8.09
CA VAL A 286 18.52 17.29 -9.40
C VAL A 286 17.22 16.78 -10.01
N TRP A 287 16.41 16.09 -9.22
CA TRP A 287 15.13 15.54 -9.67
C TRP A 287 14.17 16.66 -10.09
N TYR A 288 14.04 17.70 -9.25
CA TYR A 288 13.17 18.83 -9.52
C TYR A 288 13.61 19.57 -10.79
N ARG A 289 14.91 19.85 -10.96
CA ARG A 289 15.42 20.57 -12.16
C ARG A 289 15.37 19.73 -13.43
N LYS A 290 15.56 18.42 -13.33
CA LYS A 290 15.45 17.50 -14.46
C LYS A 290 14.02 17.41 -15.00
N ALA A 291 13.03 17.56 -14.14
CA ALA A 291 11.63 17.56 -14.55
C ALA A 291 11.34 18.80 -15.43
N PRO A 292 10.58 18.64 -16.53
CA PRO A 292 10.16 19.77 -17.36
C PRO A 292 9.25 20.71 -16.56
N ARG A 293 9.24 22.00 -16.87
CA ARG A 293 8.25 22.93 -16.30
C ARG A 293 6.81 22.45 -16.63
N ARG A 294 6.60 22.06 -17.88
CA ARG A 294 5.39 21.42 -18.34
C ARG A 294 5.71 20.53 -19.52
N ARG A 295 5.17 19.32 -19.54
CA ARG A 295 5.21 18.38 -20.67
C ARG A 295 3.88 17.69 -20.72
N THR A 296 3.29 17.60 -21.92
CA THR A 296 2.00 16.95 -22.14
C THR A 296 2.16 15.81 -23.14
N GLY A 297 1.34 14.78 -23.01
CA GLY A 297 1.22 13.70 -23.97
C GLY A 297 2.44 12.78 -24.05
N GLU A 298 3.21 12.61 -22.95
CA GLU A 298 4.33 11.67 -22.93
C GLU A 298 3.84 10.23 -22.76
N ILE A 299 4.27 9.34 -23.64
CA ILE A 299 3.96 7.91 -23.52
C ILE A 299 4.96 7.25 -22.58
N GLN A 300 4.47 6.75 -21.45
CA GLN A 300 5.27 6.02 -20.45
C GLN A 300 4.84 4.56 -20.34
N THR A 301 5.75 3.72 -19.84
CA THR A 301 5.42 2.32 -19.50
C THR A 301 4.72 2.26 -18.14
N ILE A 302 3.94 1.20 -17.91
CA ILE A 302 3.35 0.88 -16.60
C ILE A 302 4.41 0.88 -15.50
N GLY A 303 5.59 0.29 -15.73
CA GLY A 303 6.66 0.24 -14.75
C GLY A 303 7.18 1.63 -14.36
N THR A 304 7.39 2.51 -15.36
CA THR A 304 7.87 3.88 -15.12
C THR A 304 6.83 4.72 -14.38
N PHE A 305 5.57 4.62 -14.80
CA PHE A 305 4.51 5.44 -14.23
C PHE A 305 4.04 4.95 -12.86
N PHE A 306 3.68 3.66 -12.72
CA PHE A 306 3.11 3.14 -11.46
C PHE A 306 4.15 2.69 -10.45
N HIS A 307 5.24 2.05 -10.90
CA HIS A 307 6.15 1.27 -10.04
C HIS A 307 7.62 1.64 -10.24
N PRO A 308 8.01 2.93 -10.18
CA PRO A 308 9.40 3.32 -10.46
C PRO A 308 10.41 2.68 -9.50
N LEU A 309 10.03 2.43 -8.24
CA LEU A 309 10.90 1.80 -7.25
C LEU A 309 11.07 0.28 -7.47
N ASP A 310 10.13 -0.39 -8.14
CA ASP A 310 10.26 -1.81 -8.49
C ASP A 310 11.35 -2.08 -9.55
N GLY A 311 11.87 -1.04 -10.19
CA GLY A 311 13.07 -1.10 -11.04
C GLY A 311 14.32 -1.51 -10.26
N ILE A 312 14.32 -1.37 -8.94
CA ILE A 312 15.42 -1.78 -8.06
C ILE A 312 14.90 -2.83 -7.08
N ARG A 313 15.32 -4.10 -7.25
CA ARG A 313 14.95 -5.15 -6.28
C ARG A 313 15.50 -4.81 -4.89
N ASN A 314 14.67 -5.00 -3.84
CA ASN A 314 15.04 -4.76 -2.45
C ASN A 314 15.57 -3.33 -2.20
N TRP A 315 14.98 -2.33 -2.86
CA TRP A 315 15.36 -0.91 -2.72
C TRP A 315 15.35 -0.42 -1.25
N ASN A 316 14.53 -1.06 -0.39
CA ASN A 316 14.49 -0.77 1.04
C ASN A 316 15.86 -0.87 1.74
N ARG A 317 16.80 -1.66 1.17
CA ARG A 317 18.17 -1.81 1.71
C ARG A 317 19.01 -0.54 1.61
N VAL A 318 18.62 0.45 0.79
CA VAL A 318 19.35 1.73 0.68
C VAL A 318 19.39 2.52 2.00
N TYR A 319 18.48 2.21 2.93
CA TYR A 319 18.46 2.77 4.28
C TYR A 319 19.47 2.11 5.24
N GLY A 320 20.18 1.08 4.80
CA GLY A 320 21.10 0.29 5.61
C GLY A 320 20.37 -0.68 6.57
N PRO A 321 21.10 -1.39 7.44
CA PRO A 321 20.56 -2.46 8.29
C PRO A 321 19.58 -1.98 9.37
N ALA A 322 19.58 -0.69 9.70
CA ALA A 322 18.63 -0.12 10.65
C ALA A 322 17.23 0.06 10.07
N GLY A 323 17.11 0.04 8.73
CA GLY A 323 15.84 0.23 8.04
C GLY A 323 15.30 1.66 8.10
N PHE A 324 14.00 1.76 7.84
CA PHE A 324 13.30 3.05 7.79
C PHE A 324 11.86 2.88 8.27
N ARG A 325 11.25 4.02 8.63
CA ARG A 325 9.83 4.11 8.95
C ARG A 325 9.14 4.89 7.84
N GLN A 326 8.11 4.32 7.26
CA GLN A 326 7.21 5.07 6.39
C GLN A 326 6.10 5.64 7.25
N TYR A 327 5.90 6.94 7.13
CA TYR A 327 4.82 7.68 7.78
C TYR A 327 3.83 8.11 6.70
N GLN A 328 2.58 7.68 6.81
CA GLN A 328 1.54 8.08 5.87
C GLN A 328 0.27 8.39 6.63
N TYR A 329 -0.23 9.58 6.38
CA TYR A 329 -1.50 10.06 6.93
C TYR A 329 -2.44 10.54 5.84
N VAL A 330 -3.71 10.68 6.19
CA VAL A 330 -4.72 11.42 5.44
C VAL A 330 -5.41 12.41 6.37
N VAL A 331 -5.66 13.63 5.87
CA VAL A 331 -6.47 14.67 6.53
C VAL A 331 -7.60 15.10 5.61
N PRO A 332 -8.79 15.45 6.14
CA PRO A 332 -9.92 15.85 5.33
C PRO A 332 -9.63 17.13 4.50
N PHE A 333 -10.36 17.31 3.40
CA PHE A 333 -10.35 18.57 2.68
C PHE A 333 -10.76 19.71 3.62
N GLY A 334 -10.17 20.89 3.46
CA GLY A 334 -10.27 22.00 4.39
C GLY A 334 -9.19 22.03 5.48
N SER A 335 -8.36 20.98 5.55
CA SER A 335 -7.21 20.89 6.48
C SER A 335 -5.85 20.90 5.75
N GLU A 336 -5.75 21.67 4.66
CA GLU A 336 -4.54 21.83 3.84
C GLU A 336 -3.37 22.41 4.64
N ASP A 337 -3.67 23.18 5.69
CA ASP A 337 -2.70 23.74 6.63
C ASP A 337 -1.89 22.64 7.35
N VAL A 338 -2.49 21.49 7.62
CA VAL A 338 -1.79 20.35 8.25
C VAL A 338 -0.67 19.83 7.35
N VAL A 339 -0.91 19.73 6.04
CA VAL A 339 0.14 19.32 5.08
C VAL A 339 1.26 20.35 5.05
N ARG A 340 0.92 21.65 4.99
CA ARG A 340 1.88 22.75 5.04
C ARG A 340 2.73 22.70 6.32
N ARG A 341 2.10 22.66 7.49
CA ARG A 341 2.76 22.60 8.80
C ARG A 341 3.63 21.36 8.94
N SER A 342 3.19 20.21 8.40
CA SER A 342 4.01 19.01 8.36
C SER A 342 5.31 19.24 7.57
N LEU A 343 5.23 19.83 6.37
CA LEU A 343 6.41 20.13 5.56
C LEU A 343 7.31 21.20 6.21
N GLU A 344 6.75 22.21 6.87
CA GLU A 344 7.50 23.20 7.65
C GLU A 344 8.30 22.55 8.78
N ARG A 345 7.69 21.65 9.55
CA ARG A 345 8.37 20.92 10.64
C ARG A 345 9.47 20.01 10.11
N ILE A 346 9.19 19.27 9.04
CA ILE A 346 10.14 18.36 8.38
C ILE A 346 11.33 19.13 7.84
N SER A 347 11.11 20.23 7.11
CA SER A 347 12.17 21.05 6.51
C SER A 347 12.99 21.79 7.57
N ALA A 348 12.36 22.34 8.62
CA ALA A 348 13.05 23.01 9.72
C ALA A 348 14.01 22.05 10.46
N LEU A 349 13.62 20.79 10.67
CA LEU A 349 14.48 19.77 11.27
C LEU A 349 15.47 19.16 10.25
N ARG A 350 15.38 19.56 8.97
CA ARG A 350 16.12 18.94 7.87
C ARG A 350 15.96 17.42 7.85
N ALA A 351 14.73 16.95 8.11
CA ALA A 351 14.39 15.55 8.18
C ALA A 351 14.33 14.93 6.77
N PRO A 352 15.30 14.10 6.35
CA PRO A 352 15.36 13.61 4.98
C PRO A 352 14.30 12.53 4.76
N SER A 353 13.42 12.74 3.80
CA SER A 353 12.59 11.69 3.22
C SER A 353 12.99 11.48 1.77
N PHE A 354 13.44 10.26 1.45
CA PHE A 354 13.86 9.93 0.09
C PHE A 354 12.66 9.85 -0.87
N VAL A 355 11.52 9.36 -0.36
CA VAL A 355 10.27 9.30 -1.11
C VAL A 355 9.22 10.09 -0.36
N THR A 356 8.87 11.25 -0.89
CA THR A 356 7.77 12.06 -0.37
C THR A 356 6.70 12.19 -1.44
N VAL A 357 5.49 11.73 -1.13
CA VAL A 357 4.39 11.63 -2.09
C VAL A 357 3.14 12.27 -1.52
N LEU A 358 2.61 13.26 -2.24
CA LEU A 358 1.32 13.88 -1.96
C LEU A 358 0.28 13.43 -3.01
N LYS A 359 -0.92 13.09 -2.54
CA LYS A 359 -2.07 12.70 -3.39
C LYS A 359 -3.37 13.21 -2.79
N ARG A 360 -4.41 13.19 -3.61
CA ARG A 360 -5.79 13.35 -3.17
C ARG A 360 -6.48 11.98 -3.12
N PHE A 361 -7.33 11.81 -2.13
CA PHE A 361 -8.28 10.70 -2.05
C PHE A 361 -9.70 11.18 -2.30
N GLY A 362 -10.48 10.36 -2.99
CA GLY A 362 -11.93 10.53 -3.10
C GLY A 362 -12.66 9.80 -1.96
N GLU A 363 -13.91 9.40 -2.24
CA GLU A 363 -14.75 8.68 -1.29
C GLU A 363 -14.07 7.42 -0.75
N GLY A 364 -14.12 7.28 0.57
CA GLY A 364 -13.63 6.09 1.26
C GLY A 364 -14.54 4.88 1.05
N ASP A 365 -14.01 3.70 1.33
CA ASP A 365 -14.78 2.47 1.33
C ASP A 365 -15.51 2.25 2.68
N PRO A 366 -16.56 1.43 2.74
CA PRO A 366 -17.26 1.10 3.98
C PRO A 366 -16.41 0.30 4.99
N GLY A 367 -15.15 -0.02 4.67
CA GLY A 367 -14.24 -0.79 5.54
C GLY A 367 -14.05 -0.13 6.90
N MET A 368 -14.19 -0.91 7.98
CA MET A 368 -14.18 -0.40 9.35
C MET A 368 -12.84 0.20 9.74
N LEU A 369 -11.74 -0.38 9.24
CA LEU A 369 -10.36 0.08 9.42
C LEU A 369 -9.71 0.51 8.11
N SER A 370 -10.48 0.75 7.04
CA SER A 370 -9.98 1.27 5.78
C SER A 370 -9.34 2.65 5.98
N PHE A 371 -8.14 2.82 5.44
CA PHE A 371 -7.37 4.04 5.64
C PHE A 371 -7.85 5.24 4.82
N PRO A 372 -8.21 5.10 3.52
CA PRO A 372 -8.59 6.26 2.73
C PRO A 372 -9.88 6.92 3.22
N MET A 373 -9.91 8.23 3.11
CA MET A 373 -11.07 9.09 3.29
C MET A 373 -10.91 10.30 2.38
N PRO A 374 -12.00 11.02 2.04
CA PRO A 374 -11.91 12.25 1.23
C PRO A 374 -10.91 13.22 1.85
N GLY A 375 -9.83 13.56 1.12
CA GLY A 375 -8.81 14.45 1.68
C GLY A 375 -7.41 14.32 1.04
N TRP A 376 -6.44 14.88 1.75
CA TRP A 376 -5.05 14.94 1.36
C TRP A 376 -4.23 13.87 2.07
N THR A 377 -3.48 13.06 1.33
CA THR A 377 -2.57 12.06 1.91
C THR A 377 -1.13 12.38 1.58
N LEU A 378 -0.30 12.41 2.62
CA LEU A 378 1.14 12.60 2.51
C LEU A 378 1.85 11.35 3.03
N ALA A 379 2.75 10.79 2.22
CA ALA A 379 3.59 9.64 2.58
C ALA A 379 5.07 10.05 2.56
N LEU A 380 5.80 9.63 3.60
CA LEU A 380 7.20 10.03 3.87
C LEU A 380 7.99 8.83 4.38
N ASP A 381 9.25 8.70 3.91
CA ASP A 381 10.16 7.63 4.32
C ASP A 381 11.34 8.19 5.10
N PHE A 382 11.43 7.90 6.40
CA PHE A 382 12.50 8.40 7.26
C PHE A 382 13.46 7.28 7.69
N PRO A 383 14.80 7.49 7.66
CA PRO A 383 15.75 6.57 8.26
C PRO A 383 15.41 6.29 9.73
N ALA A 384 15.31 5.02 10.14
CA ALA A 384 14.80 4.65 11.46
C ALA A 384 15.69 5.10 12.64
N ARG A 385 17.00 5.14 12.44
CA ARG A 385 17.96 5.57 13.48
C ARG A 385 18.23 7.07 13.43
N THR A 386 17.22 7.85 13.73
CA THR A 386 17.33 9.31 13.77
C THR A 386 16.82 9.80 15.13
N PRO A 387 17.64 10.45 15.97
CA PRO A 387 17.27 10.79 17.35
C PRO A 387 16.01 11.63 17.48
N TRP A 388 15.76 12.54 16.55
CA TRP A 388 14.60 13.44 16.53
C TRP A 388 13.33 12.80 15.94
N LEU A 389 13.42 11.61 15.31
CA LEU A 389 12.31 11.04 14.53
C LEU A 389 11.06 10.78 15.37
N SER A 390 11.21 10.18 16.53
CA SER A 390 10.05 9.85 17.41
C SER A 390 9.31 11.12 17.84
N ARG A 391 10.04 12.19 18.16
CA ARG A 391 9.43 13.48 18.53
C ARG A 391 8.73 14.13 17.36
N LEU A 392 9.37 14.17 16.19
CA LEU A 392 8.75 14.71 14.97
C LEU A 392 7.45 13.97 14.65
N LEU A 393 7.48 12.62 14.65
CA LEU A 393 6.29 11.84 14.31
C LEU A 393 5.17 12.02 15.35
N ALA A 394 5.48 12.21 16.64
CA ALA A 394 4.48 12.53 17.66
C ALA A 394 3.84 13.91 17.42
N GLU A 395 4.65 14.92 17.08
CA GLU A 395 4.13 16.26 16.72
C GLU A 395 3.23 16.19 15.47
N LEU A 396 3.59 15.38 14.46
CA LEU A 396 2.76 15.19 13.27
C LEU A 396 1.46 14.42 13.57
N ASP A 397 1.50 13.43 14.47
CA ASP A 397 0.30 12.70 14.88
C ASP A 397 -0.73 13.62 15.53
N GLU A 398 -0.28 14.54 16.41
CA GLU A 398 -1.16 15.53 17.04
C GLU A 398 -1.81 16.45 16.01
N LEU A 399 -1.04 16.90 15.00
CA LEU A 399 -1.58 17.71 13.90
C LEU A 399 -2.64 16.96 13.10
N VAL A 400 -2.34 15.71 12.74
CA VAL A 400 -3.25 14.85 11.96
C VAL A 400 -4.52 14.53 12.75
N LEU A 401 -4.37 14.16 14.02
CA LEU A 401 -5.49 13.84 14.89
C LEU A 401 -6.37 15.06 15.14
N GLY A 402 -5.77 16.23 15.41
CA GLY A 402 -6.49 17.48 15.62
C GLY A 402 -7.33 17.93 14.42
N ALA A 403 -6.99 17.48 13.22
CA ALA A 403 -7.74 17.72 12.00
C ALA A 403 -8.77 16.61 11.66
N GLY A 404 -8.96 15.62 12.53
CA GLY A 404 -9.83 14.46 12.24
C GLY A 404 -9.24 13.51 11.18
N GLY A 405 -7.93 13.56 10.97
CA GLY A 405 -7.21 12.68 10.07
C GLY A 405 -6.86 11.34 10.71
N ARG A 406 -6.18 10.48 9.93
CA ARG A 406 -5.74 9.16 10.41
C ARG A 406 -4.44 8.70 9.78
N LEU A 407 -3.77 7.74 10.42
CA LEU A 407 -2.57 7.08 9.92
C LEU A 407 -2.91 5.75 9.26
N TYR A 408 -2.14 5.36 8.24
CA TYR A 408 -2.33 4.09 7.56
C TYR A 408 -1.72 2.93 8.36
N LEU A 409 -2.54 1.99 8.81
CA LEU A 409 -2.13 0.87 9.66
C LEU A 409 -1.07 -0.03 9.02
N ALA A 410 -1.03 -0.17 7.70
CA ALA A 410 0.02 -0.94 7.01
C ALA A 410 1.39 -0.23 7.00
N LYS A 411 1.46 1.02 7.47
CA LYS A 411 2.67 1.87 7.51
C LYS A 411 3.08 2.21 8.93
N ASP A 412 2.11 2.40 9.82
CA ASP A 412 2.38 2.78 11.20
C ASP A 412 3.04 1.65 12.01
N SER A 413 4.06 1.99 12.78
CA SER A 413 4.75 1.05 13.67
C SER A 413 4.84 1.53 15.12
N ARG A 414 4.14 2.62 15.50
CA ARG A 414 4.41 3.27 16.79
C ARG A 414 3.25 3.99 17.47
N ILE A 415 2.11 4.28 16.79
CA ILE A 415 0.99 4.94 17.49
C ILE A 415 0.54 4.10 18.69
N PRO A 416 0.18 4.73 19.80
CA PRO A 416 -0.38 4.04 20.94
C PRO A 416 -1.86 3.70 20.71
N PRO A 417 -2.41 2.70 21.45
CA PRO A 417 -3.78 2.21 21.19
C PRO A 417 -4.87 3.28 21.41
N GLU A 418 -4.65 4.25 22.28
CA GLU A 418 -5.57 5.37 22.54
C GLU A 418 -5.81 6.29 21.33
N MET A 419 -4.91 6.31 20.36
CA MET A 419 -5.09 7.05 19.10
C MET A 419 -5.99 6.33 18.10
N MET A 420 -6.26 5.03 18.30
CA MET A 420 -7.04 4.26 17.34
C MET A 420 -8.50 4.73 17.24
N GLU A 421 -9.15 4.98 18.38
CA GLU A 421 -10.58 5.30 18.41
C GLU A 421 -10.91 6.64 17.72
N PRO A 422 -10.17 7.74 17.98
CA PRO A 422 -10.40 8.99 17.25
C PRO A 422 -10.00 8.94 15.77
N MET A 423 -9.01 8.13 15.39
CA MET A 423 -8.60 7.96 13.99
C MET A 423 -9.53 7.03 13.20
N TYR A 424 -10.12 6.03 13.85
CA TYR A 424 -10.98 5.02 13.22
C TYR A 424 -12.32 4.94 13.95
N PRO A 425 -13.29 5.80 13.63
CA PRO A 425 -14.56 5.89 14.35
C PRO A 425 -15.37 4.59 14.39
N ARG A 426 -15.13 3.67 13.44
CA ARG A 426 -15.74 2.34 13.40
C ARG A 426 -14.95 1.23 14.09
N LEU A 427 -13.96 1.60 14.92
CA LEU A 427 -13.16 0.63 15.68
C LEU A 427 -14.02 -0.25 16.60
N ALA A 428 -15.04 0.32 17.24
CA ALA A 428 -15.95 -0.42 18.09
C ALA A 428 -16.76 -1.47 17.29
N ASP A 429 -17.18 -1.13 16.04
CA ASP A 429 -17.84 -2.06 15.14
C ASP A 429 -16.91 -3.21 14.77
N PHE A 430 -15.67 -2.89 14.43
CA PHE A 430 -14.66 -3.89 14.11
C PHE A 430 -14.40 -4.86 15.28
N ARG A 431 -14.27 -4.34 16.50
CA ARG A 431 -14.08 -5.16 17.70
C ARG A 431 -15.29 -6.09 17.96
N ARG A 432 -16.52 -5.58 17.75
CA ARG A 432 -17.74 -6.43 17.85
C ARG A 432 -17.77 -7.54 16.80
N LEU A 433 -17.47 -7.20 15.54
CA LEU A 433 -17.37 -8.18 14.48
C LEU A 433 -16.32 -9.24 14.81
N ARG A 434 -15.12 -8.81 15.22
CA ARG A 434 -14.04 -9.72 15.57
C ARG A 434 -14.44 -10.65 16.73
N ALA A 435 -15.05 -10.13 17.78
CA ALA A 435 -15.54 -10.97 18.89
C ALA A 435 -16.59 -12.01 18.45
N LYS A 436 -17.36 -11.73 17.38
CA LYS A 436 -18.32 -12.65 16.80
C LYS A 436 -17.66 -13.75 15.95
N VAL A 437 -16.66 -13.40 15.11
CA VAL A 437 -16.03 -14.35 14.16
C VAL A 437 -14.77 -15.01 14.69
N ASP A 438 -14.16 -14.44 15.72
CA ASP A 438 -12.94 -14.93 16.39
C ASP A 438 -13.02 -14.70 17.90
N PRO A 439 -13.97 -15.32 18.60
CA PRO A 439 -14.17 -15.11 20.03
C PRO A 439 -12.99 -15.55 20.90
N GLU A 440 -12.17 -16.48 20.42
CA GLU A 440 -11.00 -17.00 21.11
C GLU A 440 -9.71 -16.18 20.82
N GLY A 441 -9.76 -15.21 19.90
CA GLY A 441 -8.61 -14.41 19.48
C GLY A 441 -7.54 -15.24 18.77
N VAL A 442 -7.95 -16.17 17.93
CA VAL A 442 -7.07 -17.04 17.13
C VAL A 442 -6.21 -16.22 16.17
N PHE A 443 -6.82 -15.21 15.51
CA PHE A 443 -6.10 -14.34 14.58
C PHE A 443 -5.49 -13.16 15.31
N GLY A 444 -4.16 -13.03 15.24
CA GLY A 444 -3.47 -11.95 15.90
C GLY A 444 -2.06 -11.73 15.37
N SER A 445 -1.63 -10.48 15.38
CA SER A 445 -0.31 -10.02 14.95
C SER A 445 0.37 -9.18 16.03
N ASP A 446 1.65 -8.86 15.85
CA ASP A 446 2.34 -7.92 16.72
C ASP A 446 1.67 -6.53 16.68
N LEU A 447 1.17 -6.09 15.52
CA LEU A 447 0.39 -4.86 15.37
C LEU A 447 -0.91 -4.92 16.19
N SER A 448 -1.69 -6.00 16.07
CA SER A 448 -2.99 -6.10 16.74
C SER A 448 -2.86 -6.09 18.27
N ARG A 449 -1.80 -6.73 18.79
CA ARG A 449 -1.50 -6.68 20.23
C ARG A 449 -1.13 -5.28 20.71
N ARG A 450 -0.30 -4.55 19.91
CA ARG A 450 0.08 -3.17 20.23
C ARG A 450 -1.10 -2.21 20.21
N LEU A 451 -2.03 -2.38 19.28
CA LEU A 451 -3.16 -1.46 19.07
C LEU A 451 -4.46 -1.91 19.74
N HIS A 452 -4.46 -3.04 20.46
CA HIS A 452 -5.63 -3.63 21.12
C HIS A 452 -6.81 -3.84 20.13
N LEU A 453 -6.48 -4.39 18.93
CA LEU A 453 -7.44 -4.71 17.88
C LEU A 453 -8.03 -6.08 18.05
#